data_93ccbf23df78df167b42a569fb34515d
#
_entry.id   93ccbf23df78df167b42a569fb34515d
#
_cell.length_a   1.000
_cell.length_b   1.000
_cell.length_c   1.000
_cell.angle_alpha   90.00
_cell.angle_beta   90.00
_cell.angle_gamma   90.00
#
_symmetry.space_group_name_H-M   'P 1'
#
loop_
_entity.id
_entity.type
_entity.pdbx_description
1 polymer ?
#
loop_
_entity_poly.entity_id
_entity_poly.type
_entity_poly.pdbx_seq_one_letter_code
_entity_poly.pdbx_strand_id
1 'polypeptide(L)'
;KFGMLLSEFLGVSITSLGPIPDDDCLERCLRYNETPIDLGSMIPQFRLMEKVKERVILTGDGADELFGGYRRVDDYDSQLSDVFQELPFYHMPRLDRASMRSTVELRSPFLGHDVVRFALRLPREDRTHKRILKDAFSDVLPQEILDRPKEPLKCQSIRQDPMAYRKKCHEIFYNLWQ
;
A
#
# COMPACT_ATOMS: atom_id res chain seq x y z
N LYS A 1 -8.92 5.59 -13.72
CA LYS A 1 -8.44 6.78 -14.43
C LYS A 1 -6.90 6.81 -14.49
N PHE A 2 -6.19 7.02 -13.37
CA PHE A 2 -4.73 7.20 -13.36
C PHE A 2 -3.95 5.96 -13.83
N GLY A 3 -4.40 4.74 -13.52
CA GLY A 3 -3.79 3.53 -14.03
C GLY A 3 -3.85 3.44 -15.55
N MET A 4 -4.97 3.79 -16.15
CA MET A 4 -5.13 3.82 -17.62
C MET A 4 -4.21 4.85 -18.26
N LEU A 5 -4.13 6.05 -17.69
CA LEU A 5 -3.22 7.09 -18.16
C LEU A 5 -1.76 6.62 -18.13
N LEU A 6 -1.36 5.99 -17.03
CA LEU A 6 0.01 5.47 -16.89
C LEU A 6 0.28 4.31 -17.85
N SER A 7 -0.69 3.44 -18.08
CA SER A 7 -0.62 2.35 -19.05
C SER A 7 -0.38 2.86 -20.48
N GLU A 8 -1.15 3.84 -20.87
CA GLU A 8 -1.03 4.49 -22.18
C GLU A 8 0.33 5.18 -22.34
N PHE A 9 0.73 5.94 -21.33
CA PHE A 9 2.01 6.66 -21.34
C PHE A 9 3.22 5.72 -21.43
N LEU A 10 3.21 4.63 -20.66
CA LEU A 10 4.32 3.66 -20.64
C LEU A 10 4.24 2.62 -21.77
N GLY A 11 3.16 2.57 -22.54
CA GLY A 11 2.93 1.54 -23.57
C GLY A 11 2.81 0.12 -22.98
N VAL A 12 2.34 -0.03 -21.72
CA VAL A 12 2.22 -1.31 -21.04
C VAL A 12 0.76 -1.68 -20.81
N SER A 13 0.45 -2.97 -20.81
CA SER A 13 -0.89 -3.46 -20.50
C SER A 13 -1.15 -3.41 -19.00
N ILE A 14 -2.36 -2.99 -18.62
CA ILE A 14 -2.84 -3.06 -17.23
C ILE A 14 -3.96 -4.08 -17.14
N THR A 15 -3.83 -5.00 -16.17
CA THR A 15 -4.92 -5.88 -15.77
C THR A 15 -5.67 -5.24 -14.61
N SER A 16 -6.95 -4.91 -14.80
CA SER A 16 -7.80 -4.41 -13.73
C SER A 16 -8.54 -5.58 -13.08
N LEU A 17 -8.44 -5.68 -11.78
CA LEU A 17 -9.27 -6.59 -11.00
C LEU A 17 -10.61 -5.94 -10.74
N GLY A 18 -11.69 -6.67 -11.00
CA GLY A 18 -13.06 -6.23 -10.74
C GLY A 18 -13.34 -5.94 -9.25
N PRO A 19 -14.57 -5.57 -8.91
CA PRO A 19 -14.95 -5.26 -7.54
C PRO A 19 -14.58 -6.40 -6.58
N ILE A 20 -14.28 -6.04 -5.34
CA ILE A 20 -13.90 -6.98 -4.31
C ILE A 20 -15.16 -7.71 -3.85
N PRO A 21 -15.23 -9.04 -3.97
CA PRO A 21 -16.38 -9.79 -3.50
C PRO A 21 -16.26 -10.13 -2.01
N ASP A 22 -17.28 -10.52 -1.49
CA ASP A 22 -17.86 -11.46 -0.56
C ASP A 22 -17.04 -11.92 0.65
N ASP A 23 -17.76 -12.59 1.51
CA ASP A 23 -17.31 -13.10 2.81
C ASP A 23 -16.24 -14.19 2.67
N ASP A 24 -16.23 -14.97 1.60
CA ASP A 24 -15.22 -16.00 1.35
C ASP A 24 -13.81 -15.38 1.16
N CYS A 25 -13.71 -14.29 0.42
CA CYS A 25 -12.45 -13.57 0.28
C CYS A 25 -11.99 -12.97 1.62
N LEU A 26 -12.92 -12.47 2.42
CA LEU A 26 -12.64 -11.93 3.74
C LEU A 26 -12.14 -13.02 4.70
N GLU A 27 -12.81 -14.15 4.75
CA GLU A 27 -12.41 -15.28 5.60
C GLU A 27 -11.03 -15.81 5.22
N ARG A 28 -10.76 -16.03 3.93
CA ARG A 28 -9.45 -16.48 3.44
C ARG A 28 -8.36 -15.46 3.79
N CYS A 29 -8.64 -14.17 3.64
CA CYS A 29 -7.72 -13.11 4.00
C CYS A 29 -7.40 -13.13 5.49
N LEU A 30 -8.41 -13.30 6.35
CA LEU A 30 -8.24 -13.37 7.81
C LEU A 30 -7.39 -14.57 8.25
N ARG A 31 -7.57 -15.73 7.63
CA ARG A 31 -6.78 -16.94 7.92
C ARG A 31 -5.27 -16.71 7.72
N TYR A 32 -4.88 -15.93 6.71
CA TYR A 32 -3.47 -15.68 6.39
C TYR A 32 -2.91 -14.43 7.05
N ASN A 33 -3.78 -13.49 7.41
CA ASN A 33 -3.33 -12.27 8.09
C ASN A 33 -3.03 -12.48 9.57
N GLU A 34 -3.64 -13.50 10.19
CA GLU A 34 -3.50 -13.81 11.62
C GLU A 34 -3.90 -12.66 12.56
N THR A 35 -4.53 -11.63 12.02
CA THR A 35 -5.08 -10.50 12.79
C THR A 35 -6.33 -9.94 12.10
N PRO A 36 -7.34 -9.46 12.84
CA PRO A 36 -8.54 -8.85 12.27
C PRO A 36 -8.38 -7.37 11.94
N ILE A 37 -7.14 -6.88 11.84
CA ILE A 37 -6.84 -5.45 11.70
C ILE A 37 -6.60 -5.10 10.22
N ASP A 38 -7.13 -3.94 9.82
CA ASP A 38 -6.95 -3.27 8.51
C ASP A 38 -7.10 -4.15 7.25
N LEU A 39 -8.05 -5.03 7.27
CA LEU A 39 -8.34 -5.90 6.11
C LEU A 39 -8.74 -5.10 4.86
N GLY A 40 -9.14 -3.85 5.03
CA GLY A 40 -9.55 -3.00 3.93
C GLY A 40 -8.49 -2.68 2.90
N SER A 41 -7.25 -2.58 3.31
CA SER A 41 -6.11 -2.46 2.39
C SER A 41 -5.50 -3.81 2.06
N MET A 42 -5.62 -4.78 2.97
CA MET A 42 -5.05 -6.11 2.76
C MET A 42 -5.82 -6.92 1.70
N ILE A 43 -7.16 -6.87 1.69
CA ILE A 43 -7.98 -7.62 0.73
C ILE A 43 -7.62 -7.28 -0.73
N PRO A 44 -7.50 -6.02 -1.15
CA PRO A 44 -7.06 -5.69 -2.50
C PRO A 44 -5.67 -6.25 -2.83
N GLN A 45 -4.73 -6.19 -1.90
CA GLN A 45 -3.39 -6.75 -2.07
C GLN A 45 -3.42 -8.27 -2.20
N PHE A 46 -4.14 -8.94 -1.30
CA PHE A 46 -4.33 -10.38 -1.31
C PHE A 46 -4.88 -10.88 -2.66
N ARG A 47 -5.94 -10.24 -3.17
CA ARG A 47 -6.50 -10.57 -4.47
C ARG A 47 -5.57 -10.30 -5.64
N LEU A 48 -4.80 -9.22 -5.57
CA LEU A 48 -3.79 -8.93 -6.58
C LEU A 48 -2.77 -10.05 -6.64
N MET A 49 -2.25 -10.48 -5.49
CA MET A 49 -1.25 -11.56 -5.41
C MET A 49 -1.78 -12.91 -5.92
N GLU A 50 -3.07 -13.19 -5.76
CA GLU A 50 -3.68 -14.40 -6.36
C GLU A 50 -3.67 -14.41 -7.90
N LYS A 51 -3.50 -13.27 -8.54
CA LYS A 51 -3.49 -13.11 -10.00
C LYS A 51 -2.10 -12.90 -10.59
N VAL A 52 -1.13 -12.61 -9.76
CA VAL A 52 0.27 -12.45 -10.17
C VAL A 52 0.84 -13.80 -10.58
N LYS A 53 1.54 -13.84 -11.70
CA LYS A 53 2.24 -15.03 -12.23
C LYS A 53 3.75 -14.97 -11.99
N GLU A 54 4.24 -13.79 -11.75
CA GLU A 54 5.64 -13.52 -11.46
C GLU A 54 5.99 -13.97 -10.04
N ARG A 55 7.20 -14.47 -9.86
CA ARG A 55 7.71 -14.86 -8.54
C ARG A 55 8.19 -13.68 -7.70
N VAL A 56 8.58 -12.61 -8.38
CA VAL A 56 9.10 -11.39 -7.77
C VAL A 56 8.40 -10.19 -8.40
N ILE A 57 7.90 -9.28 -7.59
CA ILE A 57 7.34 -8.00 -8.04
C ILE A 57 7.93 -6.83 -7.25
N LEU A 58 8.02 -5.68 -7.91
CA LEU A 58 8.45 -4.44 -7.29
C LEU A 58 7.24 -3.69 -6.74
N THR A 59 7.39 -3.12 -5.55
CA THR A 59 6.35 -2.29 -4.92
C THR A 59 6.85 -0.88 -4.65
N GLY A 60 5.90 0.05 -4.49
CA GLY A 60 6.18 1.45 -4.14
C GLY A 60 6.17 1.71 -2.63
N ASP A 61 6.14 0.67 -1.81
CA ASP A 61 6.08 0.83 -0.36
C ASP A 61 7.37 1.47 0.18
N GLY A 62 7.23 2.27 1.23
CA GLY A 62 8.30 3.10 1.76
C GLY A 62 8.33 4.53 1.17
N ALA A 63 7.75 4.74 -0.01
CA ALA A 63 7.77 6.07 -0.63
C ALA A 63 6.92 7.10 0.12
N ASP A 64 5.78 6.69 0.67
CA ASP A 64 4.92 7.58 1.45
C ASP A 64 5.54 7.91 2.81
N GLU A 65 6.12 6.93 3.47
CA GLU A 65 6.75 7.04 4.78
C GLU A 65 8.03 7.90 4.70
N LEU A 66 8.92 7.58 3.78
CA LEU A 66 10.21 8.26 3.64
C LEU A 66 10.09 9.68 3.09
N PHE A 67 9.13 9.94 2.21
CA PHE A 67 8.99 11.21 1.49
C PHE A 67 7.68 11.95 1.81
N GLY A 68 7.08 11.68 2.97
CA GLY A 68 5.94 12.43 3.49
C GLY A 68 4.72 12.44 2.57
N GLY A 69 4.32 11.28 2.06
CA GLY A 69 3.15 11.16 1.17
C GLY A 69 1.80 11.20 1.87
N TYR A 70 1.76 11.04 3.20
CA TYR A 70 0.53 11.07 3.97
C TYR A 70 0.08 12.50 4.29
N ARG A 71 -1.25 12.71 4.49
CA ARG A 71 -1.82 14.05 4.77
C ARG A 71 -1.39 14.64 6.12
N ARG A 72 -0.91 13.82 7.05
CA ARG A 72 -0.44 14.22 8.39
C ARG A 72 1.04 14.61 8.43
N VAL A 73 1.55 15.15 7.36
CA VAL A 73 2.98 15.51 7.23
C VAL A 73 3.41 16.76 7.99
N ASP A 74 2.49 17.46 8.63
CA ASP A 74 2.80 18.71 9.35
C ASP A 74 3.56 18.48 10.66
N ASP A 75 3.58 17.24 11.15
CA ASP A 75 4.28 16.81 12.35
C ASP A 75 5.46 15.88 12.01
N TYR A 76 6.67 16.31 12.39
CA TYR A 76 7.91 15.57 12.16
C TYR A 76 7.95 14.25 12.93
N ASP A 77 7.46 14.23 14.16
CA ASP A 77 7.43 13.01 14.98
C ASP A 77 6.50 11.96 14.38
N SER A 78 5.39 12.38 13.78
CA SER A 78 4.50 11.49 13.02
C SER A 78 5.19 10.89 11.79
N GLN A 79 6.01 11.66 11.07
CA GLN A 79 6.77 11.12 9.93
C GLN A 79 7.82 10.09 10.38
N LEU A 80 8.52 10.34 11.47
CA LEU A 80 9.47 9.38 12.03
C LEU A 80 8.75 8.13 12.55
N SER A 81 7.57 8.29 13.16
CA SER A 81 6.73 7.18 13.56
C SER A 81 6.30 6.32 12.35
N ASP A 82 5.92 6.95 11.24
CA ASP A 82 5.57 6.23 10.00
C ASP A 82 6.75 5.36 9.53
N VAL A 83 7.99 5.86 9.58
CA VAL A 83 9.18 5.12 9.15
C VAL A 83 9.58 4.02 10.14
N PHE A 84 9.63 4.32 11.43
CA PHE A 84 10.22 3.42 12.43
C PHE A 84 9.21 2.52 13.15
N GLN A 85 7.92 2.84 13.08
CA GLN A 85 6.84 2.10 13.73
C GLN A 85 5.89 1.47 12.71
N GLU A 86 5.24 2.30 11.89
CA GLU A 86 4.19 1.84 10.98
C GLU A 86 4.76 0.93 9.86
N LEU A 87 5.88 1.33 9.26
CA LEU A 87 6.45 0.59 8.14
C LEU A 87 6.91 -0.83 8.56
N PRO A 88 7.78 -1.03 9.58
CA PRO A 88 8.27 -2.36 9.92
C PRO A 88 7.25 -3.23 10.66
N PHE A 89 6.36 -2.65 11.47
CA PHE A 89 5.46 -3.43 12.32
C PHE A 89 4.03 -3.57 11.79
N TYR A 90 3.67 -2.79 10.77
CA TYR A 90 2.33 -2.81 10.21
C TYR A 90 2.33 -3.00 8.69
N HIS A 91 2.98 -2.12 7.91
CA HIS A 91 2.90 -2.19 6.45
C HIS A 91 3.63 -3.39 5.87
N MET A 92 4.87 -3.64 6.28
CA MET A 92 5.68 -4.74 5.74
C MET A 92 5.14 -6.13 6.12
N PRO A 93 4.78 -6.43 7.38
CA PRO A 93 4.16 -7.72 7.72
C PRO A 93 2.87 -8.00 6.96
N ARG A 94 2.04 -6.98 6.76
CA ARG A 94 0.80 -7.11 6.00
C ARG A 94 1.06 -7.46 4.53
N LEU A 95 2.00 -6.76 3.90
CA LEU A 95 2.40 -7.01 2.52
C LEU A 95 2.99 -8.41 2.35
N ASP A 96 3.89 -8.78 3.24
CA ASP A 96 4.54 -10.09 3.24
C ASP A 96 3.50 -11.22 3.36
N ARG A 97 2.59 -11.16 4.32
CA ARG A 97 1.52 -12.15 4.47
C ARG A 97 0.62 -12.24 3.23
N ALA A 98 0.26 -11.11 2.63
CA ALA A 98 -0.58 -11.10 1.44
C ALA A 98 0.13 -11.72 0.23
N SER A 99 1.42 -11.50 0.06
CA SER A 99 2.19 -11.96 -1.09
C SER A 99 2.71 -13.38 -0.91
N MET A 100 3.24 -13.71 0.26
CA MET A 100 3.84 -15.02 0.52
C MET A 100 2.81 -16.15 0.53
N ARG A 101 1.56 -15.85 0.82
CA ARG A 101 0.46 -16.83 0.61
C ARG A 101 0.40 -17.32 -0.84
N SER A 102 0.75 -16.48 -1.79
CA SER A 102 0.81 -16.82 -3.22
C SER A 102 2.25 -17.14 -3.70
N THR A 103 3.21 -17.28 -2.77
CA THR A 103 4.62 -17.51 -3.05
C THR A 103 5.26 -16.43 -3.94
N VAL A 104 4.79 -15.19 -3.81
CA VAL A 104 5.29 -14.02 -4.53
C VAL A 104 6.19 -13.20 -3.59
N GLU A 105 7.43 -12.98 -3.97
CA GLU A 105 8.36 -12.12 -3.26
C GLU A 105 8.12 -10.64 -3.62
N LEU A 106 7.92 -9.79 -2.63
CA LEU A 106 7.83 -8.34 -2.81
C LEU A 106 9.18 -7.68 -2.55
N ARG A 107 9.61 -6.82 -3.45
CA ARG A 107 10.79 -5.98 -3.29
C ARG A 107 10.41 -4.52 -3.35
N SER A 108 10.81 -3.77 -2.33
CA SER A 108 10.54 -2.33 -2.20
C SER A 108 11.81 -1.53 -2.44
N PRO A 109 12.09 -1.05 -3.65
CA PRO A 109 13.32 -0.29 -3.96
C PRO A 109 13.50 0.94 -3.08
N PHE A 110 12.41 1.58 -2.65
CA PHE A 110 12.46 2.71 -1.72
C PHE A 110 13.05 2.36 -0.34
N LEU A 111 13.01 1.09 0.05
CA LEU A 111 13.57 0.61 1.31
C LEU A 111 15.02 0.14 1.17
N GLY A 112 15.63 0.32 0.01
CA GLY A 112 17.06 0.10 -0.18
C GLY A 112 17.87 1.03 0.73
N HIS A 113 18.96 0.51 1.30
CA HIS A 113 19.79 1.18 2.32
C HIS A 113 20.17 2.62 1.94
N ASP A 114 20.57 2.81 0.68
CA ASP A 114 21.03 4.12 0.21
C ASP A 114 19.87 5.11 0.06
N VAL A 115 18.70 4.63 -0.37
CA VAL A 115 17.48 5.46 -0.48
C VAL A 115 17.00 5.89 0.91
N VAL A 116 16.96 4.96 1.86
CA VAL A 116 16.56 5.27 3.25
C VAL A 116 17.53 6.29 3.86
N ARG A 117 18.84 6.03 3.73
CA ARG A 117 19.89 6.95 4.24
C ARG A 117 19.80 8.33 3.61
N PHE A 118 19.56 8.40 2.31
CA PHE A 118 19.35 9.65 1.59
C PHE A 118 18.10 10.38 2.11
N ALA A 119 16.96 9.71 2.14
CA ALA A 119 15.70 10.30 2.57
C ALA A 119 15.75 10.86 4.00
N LEU A 120 16.38 10.14 4.93
CA LEU A 120 16.50 10.58 6.33
C LEU A 120 17.45 11.79 6.51
N ARG A 121 18.33 12.06 5.54
CA ARG A 121 19.24 13.23 5.56
C ARG A 121 18.64 14.47 4.88
N LEU A 122 17.56 14.30 4.12
CA LEU A 122 16.91 15.42 3.45
C LEU A 122 16.29 16.40 4.46
N PRO A 123 16.30 17.68 4.18
CA PRO A 123 15.46 18.67 4.86
C PRO A 123 13.99 18.24 4.81
N ARG A 124 13.24 18.62 5.83
CA ARG A 124 11.82 18.25 5.94
C ARG A 124 10.99 18.72 4.75
N GLU A 125 11.22 19.95 4.31
CA GLU A 125 10.54 20.59 3.19
C GLU A 125 10.68 19.80 1.88
N ASP A 126 11.81 19.11 1.68
CA ASP A 126 12.06 18.31 0.48
C ASP A 126 11.38 16.94 0.55
N ARG A 127 11.13 16.44 1.75
CA ARG A 127 10.41 15.18 1.97
C ARG A 127 8.89 15.34 1.95
N THR A 128 8.38 16.51 2.25
CA THR A 128 6.95 16.77 2.37
C THR A 128 6.24 16.60 1.03
N HIS A 129 5.11 15.91 1.04
CA HIS A 129 4.26 15.66 -0.13
C HIS A 129 4.98 15.00 -1.32
N LYS A 130 6.05 14.24 -1.04
CA LYS A 130 6.90 13.60 -2.06
C LYS A 130 7.53 14.61 -3.03
N ARG A 131 7.77 15.84 -2.58
CA ARG A 131 8.23 16.92 -3.44
C ARG A 131 9.47 16.53 -4.24
N ILE A 132 10.52 16.06 -3.57
CA ILE A 132 11.76 15.67 -4.25
C ILE A 132 11.58 14.54 -5.28
N LEU A 133 10.65 13.60 -5.02
CA LEU A 133 10.34 12.56 -6.00
C LEU A 133 9.59 13.13 -7.21
N LYS A 134 8.65 14.03 -6.98
CA LYS A 134 7.92 14.70 -8.08
C LYS A 134 8.87 15.51 -8.95
N ASP A 135 9.76 16.27 -8.32
CA ASP A 135 10.78 17.07 -9.02
C ASP A 135 11.73 16.17 -9.83
N ALA A 136 12.21 15.08 -9.23
CA ALA A 136 13.10 14.13 -9.89
C ALA A 136 12.48 13.38 -11.08
N PHE A 137 11.18 13.21 -11.11
CA PHE A 137 10.45 12.52 -12.17
C PHE A 137 9.59 13.44 -13.04
N SER A 138 9.77 14.77 -12.92
CA SER A 138 8.98 15.76 -13.67
C SER A 138 9.14 15.62 -15.18
N ASP A 139 10.32 15.23 -15.66
CA ASP A 139 10.60 15.01 -17.08
C ASP A 139 10.21 13.60 -17.56
N VAL A 140 9.84 12.70 -16.64
CA VAL A 140 9.63 11.28 -16.94
C VAL A 140 8.16 10.90 -16.84
N LEU A 141 7.37 11.60 -16.03
CA LEU A 141 5.96 11.25 -15.76
C LEU A 141 5.01 12.36 -16.20
N PRO A 142 3.80 12.01 -16.68
CA PRO A 142 2.78 12.99 -16.98
C PRO A 142 2.43 13.84 -15.76
N GLN A 143 2.16 15.13 -15.98
CA GLN A 143 1.83 16.07 -14.90
C GLN A 143 0.62 15.61 -14.08
N GLU A 144 -0.39 15.02 -14.71
CA GLU A 144 -1.58 14.48 -14.01
C GLU A 144 -1.24 13.34 -13.02
N ILE A 145 -0.15 12.60 -13.26
CA ILE A 145 0.33 11.58 -12.33
C ILE A 145 1.07 12.24 -11.16
N LEU A 146 1.89 13.25 -11.43
CA LEU A 146 2.65 13.99 -10.41
C LEU A 146 1.73 14.75 -9.47
N ASP A 147 0.65 15.32 -9.99
CA ASP A 147 -0.34 16.10 -9.24
C ASP A 147 -1.43 15.26 -8.57
N ARG A 148 -1.39 13.95 -8.78
CA ARG A 148 -2.39 13.05 -8.22
C ARG A 148 -2.44 13.17 -6.70
N PRO A 149 -3.62 13.43 -6.10
CA PRO A 149 -3.76 13.44 -4.66
C PRO A 149 -3.56 12.02 -4.08
N LYS A 150 -3.00 11.95 -2.87
CA LYS A 150 -2.89 10.69 -2.14
C LYS A 150 -4.28 10.17 -1.77
N GLU A 151 -4.58 8.98 -2.20
CA GLU A 151 -5.78 8.24 -1.82
C GLU A 151 -5.41 6.91 -1.14
N PRO A 152 -6.07 6.56 -0.03
CA PRO A 152 -5.84 5.28 0.62
C PRO A 152 -6.37 4.13 -0.24
N LEU A 153 -5.62 3.04 -0.28
CA LEU A 153 -6.08 1.78 -0.86
C LEU A 153 -7.06 1.12 0.13
N LYS A 154 -8.36 1.26 -0.13
CA LYS A 154 -9.42 0.66 0.71
C LYS A 154 -10.49 0.05 -0.17
N CYS A 155 -11.02 -1.11 0.26
CA CYS A 155 -12.18 -1.71 -0.39
C CYS A 155 -13.44 -0.84 -0.17
N GLN A 156 -14.40 -0.98 -1.08
CA GLN A 156 -15.61 -0.17 -1.09
C GLN A 156 -16.47 -0.35 0.18
N SER A 157 -16.56 -1.58 0.69
CA SER A 157 -17.34 -1.91 1.90
C SER A 157 -16.88 -1.12 3.12
N ILE A 158 -15.57 -0.92 3.28
CA ILE A 158 -15.02 -0.10 4.38
C ILE A 158 -15.35 1.38 4.21
N ARG A 159 -15.38 1.86 2.97
CA ARG A 159 -15.73 3.27 2.70
C ARG A 159 -17.19 3.57 3.05
N GLN A 160 -18.08 2.56 2.92
CA GLN A 160 -19.51 2.71 3.21
C GLN A 160 -19.83 2.67 4.71
N ASP A 161 -19.34 1.65 5.42
CA ASP A 161 -19.53 1.51 6.87
C ASP A 161 -18.30 0.87 7.54
N PRO A 162 -17.35 1.68 8.03
CA PRO A 162 -16.13 1.17 8.66
C PRO A 162 -16.38 0.38 9.94
N MET A 163 -17.41 0.74 10.71
CA MET A 163 -17.69 0.09 12.00
C MET A 163 -18.32 -1.29 11.82
N ALA A 164 -19.33 -1.40 10.96
CA ALA A 164 -19.95 -2.69 10.64
C ALA A 164 -18.92 -3.64 10.01
N TYR A 165 -18.08 -3.12 9.12
CA TYR A 165 -17.02 -3.93 8.52
C TYR A 165 -16.01 -4.44 9.53
N ARG A 166 -15.55 -3.59 10.46
CA ARG A 166 -14.63 -3.99 11.53
C ARG A 166 -15.24 -5.07 12.43
N LYS A 167 -16.50 -4.87 12.85
CA LYS A 167 -17.23 -5.86 13.66
C LYS A 167 -17.31 -7.21 12.95
N LYS A 168 -17.68 -7.24 11.68
CA LYS A 168 -17.72 -8.45 10.87
C LYS A 168 -16.35 -9.15 10.78
N CYS A 169 -15.28 -8.40 10.59
CA CYS A 169 -13.92 -8.96 10.57
C CYS A 169 -13.57 -9.65 11.89
N HIS A 170 -13.90 -9.02 13.03
CA HIS A 170 -13.67 -9.61 14.35
C HIS A 170 -14.51 -10.87 14.58
N GLU A 171 -15.77 -10.87 14.19
CA GLU A 171 -16.66 -12.05 14.32
C GLU A 171 -16.14 -13.24 13.50
N ILE A 172 -15.78 -13.03 12.23
CA ILE A 172 -15.21 -14.08 11.38
C ILE A 172 -13.88 -14.57 11.97
N PHE A 173 -12.98 -13.66 12.34
CA PHE A 173 -11.68 -14.00 12.91
C PHE A 173 -11.84 -14.85 14.19
N TYR A 174 -12.71 -14.44 15.09
CA TYR A 174 -12.96 -15.18 16.32
C TYR A 174 -13.46 -16.61 16.05
N ASN A 175 -14.38 -16.78 15.09
CA ASN A 175 -14.91 -18.10 14.72
C ASN A 175 -13.89 -19.01 14.03
N LEU A 176 -12.84 -18.43 13.41
CA LEU A 176 -11.79 -19.22 12.75
C LEU A 176 -10.80 -19.86 13.73
N TRP A 177 -10.71 -19.34 14.96
CA TRP A 177 -9.68 -19.72 15.92
C TRP A 177 -10.26 -20.33 17.21
N GLN A 178 -11.54 -20.68 17.21
CA GLN A 178 -12.18 -21.56 18.21
C GLN A 178 -12.08 -23.03 17.79
#